data_f58d3555ad644e6a379035eb525e1f40
#
_entry.id   f58d3555ad644e6a379035eb525e1f40
#
_cell.length_a   1.000
_cell.length_b   1.000
_cell.length_c   1.000
_cell.angle_alpha   90.00
_cell.angle_beta   90.00
_cell.angle_gamma   90.00
#
_symmetry.space_group_name_H-M   'P 1'
#
loop_
_entity.id
_entity.type
_entity.pdbx_description
1 polymer ?
#
loop_
_entity_poly.entity_id
_entity_poly.type
_entity_poly.pdbx_seq_one_letter_code
_entity_poly.pdbx_strand_id
1 'polypeptide(L)'
;MRRYVVDASVAIKWFVPEIHSDAALRARHGGYRLHVPAFMMLELGNVLAKKIRREELTRSEGDAILKELKQLPLQRHVDERLFPTAYALACNTHRSLYDCLYLALAEAVDGTMITADRKFYVALADGAYGRRVLWVEDLPRSM
;
A
#
# COMPACT_ATOMS: atom_id res chain seq x y z
N MET A 1 12.55 14.52 5.08
CA MET A 1 11.24 13.85 5.22
C MET A 1 11.31 12.45 4.62
N ARG A 2 10.91 11.46 5.38
CA ARG A 2 10.92 10.08 4.88
C ARG A 2 9.84 9.87 3.84
N ARG A 3 10.17 9.09 2.82
CA ARG A 3 9.26 8.72 1.75
C ARG A 3 8.83 7.29 1.94
N TYR A 4 7.53 7.10 2.03
CA TYR A 4 6.96 5.76 2.14
C TYR A 4 6.00 5.50 1.00
N VAL A 5 5.97 4.26 0.55
CA VAL A 5 4.96 3.77 -0.37
C VAL A 5 4.01 2.93 0.48
N VAL A 6 2.70 3.14 0.34
CA VAL A 6 1.71 2.31 1.05
C VAL A 6 0.96 1.46 0.05
N ASP A 7 0.75 0.20 0.39
CA ASP A 7 -0.05 -0.68 -0.44
C ASP A 7 -1.51 -0.69 0.00
N ALA A 8 -2.37 -1.35 -0.75
CA ALA A 8 -3.79 -1.38 -0.45
C ALA A 8 -4.09 -2.08 0.88
N SER A 9 -3.23 -3.02 1.32
CA SER A 9 -3.43 -3.70 2.60
C SER A 9 -3.31 -2.73 3.78
N VAL A 10 -2.51 -1.68 3.64
CA VAL A 10 -2.39 -0.61 4.65
C VAL A 10 -3.50 0.41 4.46
N ALA A 11 -3.73 0.86 3.23
CA ALA A 11 -4.70 1.92 2.96
C ALA A 11 -6.13 1.57 3.36
N ILE A 12 -6.56 0.31 3.15
CA ILE A 12 -7.91 -0.11 3.55
C ILE A 12 -8.13 0.06 5.06
N LYS A 13 -7.09 -0.11 5.85
CA LYS A 13 -7.18 -0.02 7.31
C LYS A 13 -7.37 1.40 7.82
N TRP A 14 -7.18 2.39 6.96
CA TRP A 14 -7.48 3.78 7.30
C TRP A 14 -8.99 4.03 7.38
N PHE A 15 -9.77 3.23 6.69
CA PHE A 15 -11.21 3.43 6.53
C PHE A 15 -12.04 2.35 7.20
N VAL A 16 -11.51 1.13 7.29
CA VAL A 16 -12.21 -0.02 7.85
C VAL A 16 -11.40 -0.55 9.03
N PRO A 17 -11.95 -0.52 10.26
CA PRO A 17 -11.24 -1.04 11.43
C PRO A 17 -10.96 -2.53 11.28
N GLU A 18 -9.69 -2.89 11.38
CA GLU A 18 -9.19 -4.25 11.25
C GLU A 18 -7.96 -4.40 12.13
N ILE A 19 -7.40 -5.61 12.17
CA ILE A 19 -6.11 -5.82 12.80
C ILE A 19 -5.07 -4.87 12.16
N HIS A 20 -4.20 -4.31 12.96
CA HIS A 20 -3.14 -3.36 12.57
C HIS A 20 -3.65 -1.98 12.10
N SER A 21 -4.94 -1.66 12.31
CA SER A 21 -5.45 -0.35 11.91
C SER A 21 -4.74 0.80 12.62
N ASP A 22 -4.42 0.64 13.91
CA ASP A 22 -3.70 1.69 14.64
C ASP A 22 -2.34 1.98 14.02
N ALA A 23 -1.61 0.92 13.65
CA ALA A 23 -0.31 1.06 12.97
C ALA A 23 -0.48 1.73 11.61
N ALA A 24 -1.50 1.33 10.84
CA ALA A 24 -1.77 1.92 9.53
C ALA A 24 -2.09 3.41 9.65
N LEU A 25 -2.85 3.80 10.66
CA LEU A 25 -3.19 5.20 10.90
C LEU A 25 -1.96 6.03 11.28
N ARG A 26 -0.97 5.43 11.93
CA ARG A 26 0.30 6.12 12.19
C ARG A 26 0.99 6.50 10.87
N ALA A 27 0.92 5.62 9.85
CA ALA A 27 1.47 5.95 8.54
C ALA A 27 0.76 7.14 7.92
N ARG A 28 -0.58 7.17 8.01
CA ARG A 28 -1.38 8.25 7.45
C ARG A 28 -1.14 9.59 8.14
N HIS A 29 -1.04 9.58 9.47
CA HIS A 29 -0.99 10.81 10.27
C HIS A 29 0.41 11.19 10.75
N GLY A 30 1.45 10.47 10.32
CA GLY A 30 2.81 10.66 10.82
C GLY A 30 3.60 11.81 10.18
N GLY A 31 2.99 12.59 9.31
CA GLY A 31 3.69 13.68 8.63
C GLY A 31 4.62 13.22 7.53
N TYR A 32 4.51 11.98 7.11
CA TYR A 32 5.35 11.41 6.05
C TYR A 32 4.83 11.78 4.67
N ARG A 33 5.72 11.79 3.69
CA ARG A 33 5.32 11.88 2.30
C ARG A 33 4.96 10.48 1.82
N LEU A 34 3.69 10.28 1.46
CA LEU A 34 3.18 8.98 1.04
C LEU A 34 3.01 8.93 -0.47
N HIS A 35 3.53 7.86 -1.07
CA HIS A 35 3.48 7.62 -2.50
C HIS A 35 2.69 6.36 -2.78
N VAL A 36 1.92 6.36 -3.87
CA VAL A 36 1.13 5.20 -4.30
C VAL A 36 1.16 5.10 -5.82
N PRO A 37 1.12 3.88 -6.37
CA PRO A 37 0.90 3.73 -7.80
C PRO A 37 -0.57 4.00 -8.12
N ALA A 38 -0.86 4.45 -9.33
CA ALA A 38 -2.25 4.67 -9.77
C ALA A 38 -3.11 3.41 -9.60
N PHE A 39 -2.51 2.25 -9.75
CA PHE A 39 -3.15 0.95 -9.60
C PHE A 39 -3.83 0.77 -8.23
N MET A 40 -3.35 1.44 -7.18
CA MET A 40 -3.93 1.27 -5.84
C MET A 40 -5.43 1.54 -5.81
N MET A 41 -5.91 2.49 -6.61
CA MET A 41 -7.35 2.79 -6.68
C MET A 41 -8.14 1.58 -7.14
N LEU A 42 -7.62 0.86 -8.15
CA LEU A 42 -8.27 -0.34 -8.65
C LEU A 42 -8.26 -1.45 -7.61
N GLU A 43 -7.14 -1.64 -6.95
CA GLU A 43 -7.01 -2.68 -5.94
C GLU A 43 -7.92 -2.41 -4.74
N LEU A 44 -7.95 -1.19 -4.26
CA LEU A 44 -8.81 -0.80 -3.15
C LEU A 44 -10.28 -0.91 -3.54
N GLY A 45 -10.63 -0.48 -4.75
CA GLY A 45 -11.99 -0.64 -5.27
C GLY A 45 -12.43 -2.10 -5.28
N ASN A 46 -11.53 -3.00 -5.66
CA ASN A 46 -11.83 -4.44 -5.65
C ASN A 46 -12.06 -4.96 -4.23
N VAL A 47 -11.25 -4.52 -3.26
CA VAL A 47 -11.44 -4.89 -1.85
C VAL A 47 -12.79 -4.40 -1.34
N LEU A 48 -13.15 -3.15 -1.64
CA LEU A 48 -14.43 -2.59 -1.21
C LEU A 48 -15.62 -3.32 -1.86
N ALA A 49 -15.52 -3.62 -3.15
CA ALA A 49 -16.57 -4.36 -3.84
C ALA A 49 -16.80 -5.72 -3.22
N LYS A 50 -15.74 -6.42 -2.82
CA LYS A 50 -15.85 -7.69 -2.11
C LYS A 50 -16.56 -7.54 -0.77
N LYS A 51 -16.20 -6.52 -0.01
CA LYS A 51 -16.82 -6.26 1.31
C LYS A 51 -18.30 -5.93 1.16
N ILE A 52 -18.66 -5.21 0.11
CA ILE A 52 -20.07 -4.88 -0.15
C ILE A 52 -20.84 -6.15 -0.51
N ARG A 53 -20.29 -7.01 -1.37
CA ARG A 53 -20.94 -8.29 -1.72
C ARG A 53 -21.13 -9.19 -0.52
N ARG A 54 -20.22 -9.13 0.46
CA ARG A 54 -20.30 -9.93 1.69
C ARG A 54 -21.12 -9.25 2.78
N GLU A 55 -21.73 -8.12 2.47
CA GLU A 55 -22.54 -7.36 3.41
C GLU A 55 -21.76 -6.85 4.62
N GLU A 56 -20.45 -6.72 4.49
CA GLU A 56 -19.59 -6.12 5.53
C GLU A 56 -19.61 -4.60 5.47
N LEU A 57 -19.92 -4.04 4.29
CA LEU A 57 -20.08 -2.61 4.05
C LEU A 57 -21.29 -2.38 3.17
N THR A 58 -21.93 -1.22 3.31
CA THR A 58 -22.96 -0.80 2.38
C THR A 58 -22.30 -0.13 1.16
N ARG A 59 -23.04 -0.05 0.06
CA ARG A 59 -22.59 0.68 -1.13
C ARG A 59 -22.27 2.12 -0.79
N SER A 60 -23.10 2.76 0.04
CA SER A 60 -22.91 4.14 0.44
C SER A 60 -21.60 4.34 1.21
N GLU A 61 -21.29 3.40 2.10
CA GLU A 61 -20.02 3.44 2.85
C GLU A 61 -18.82 3.28 1.92
N GLY A 62 -18.89 2.36 0.96
CA GLY A 62 -17.83 2.16 -0.02
C GLY A 62 -17.61 3.41 -0.88
N ASP A 63 -18.70 4.03 -1.35
CA ASP A 63 -18.62 5.25 -2.15
C ASP A 63 -17.96 6.39 -1.37
N ALA A 64 -18.30 6.52 -0.07
CA ALA A 64 -17.71 7.53 0.80
C ALA A 64 -16.19 7.31 0.98
N ILE A 65 -15.77 6.06 1.14
CA ILE A 65 -14.36 5.72 1.27
C ILE A 65 -13.58 6.10 0.01
N LEU A 66 -14.11 5.78 -1.17
CA LEU A 66 -13.45 6.12 -2.43
C LEU A 66 -13.34 7.63 -2.61
N LYS A 67 -14.36 8.37 -2.20
CA LYS A 67 -14.34 9.83 -2.27
C LYS A 67 -13.25 10.40 -1.36
N GLU A 68 -13.17 9.90 -0.13
CA GLU A 68 -12.15 10.34 0.83
C GLU A 68 -10.74 9.99 0.33
N LEU A 69 -10.56 8.79 -0.20
CA LEU A 69 -9.28 8.36 -0.74
C LEU A 69 -8.77 9.33 -1.82
N LYS A 70 -9.66 9.76 -2.71
CA LYS A 70 -9.29 10.70 -3.78
C LYS A 70 -8.83 12.06 -3.25
N GLN A 71 -9.27 12.44 -2.06
CA GLN A 71 -8.95 13.73 -1.45
C GLN A 71 -7.69 13.69 -0.59
N LEU A 72 -7.15 12.51 -0.31
CA LEU A 72 -5.94 12.40 0.50
C LEU A 72 -4.72 12.93 -0.26
N PRO A 73 -3.76 13.56 0.46
CA PRO A 73 -2.57 14.13 -0.17
C PRO A 73 -1.52 13.05 -0.50
N LEU A 74 -1.91 12.08 -1.29
CA LEU A 74 -1.02 11.01 -1.74
C LEU A 74 -0.34 11.43 -3.04
N GLN A 75 0.95 11.11 -3.17
CA GLN A 75 1.69 11.31 -4.41
C GLN A 75 1.41 10.11 -5.32
N ARG A 76 0.63 10.32 -6.37
CA ARG A 76 0.21 9.24 -7.28
C ARG A 76 1.14 9.16 -8.47
N HIS A 77 1.53 7.94 -8.82
CA HIS A 77 2.48 7.67 -9.90
C HIS A 77 1.85 6.81 -10.97
N VAL A 78 2.17 7.10 -12.22
CA VAL A 78 1.64 6.38 -13.39
C VAL A 78 2.23 4.97 -13.42
N ASP A 79 1.35 3.97 -13.53
CA ASP A 79 1.76 2.56 -13.52
C ASP A 79 2.70 2.22 -14.67
N GLU A 80 2.48 2.80 -15.84
CA GLU A 80 3.31 2.52 -17.02
C GLU A 80 4.79 2.83 -16.79
N ARG A 81 5.09 3.85 -15.99
CA ARG A 81 6.47 4.21 -15.66
C ARG A 81 7.11 3.19 -14.73
N LEU A 82 6.31 2.53 -13.92
CA LEU A 82 6.77 1.55 -12.95
C LEU A 82 6.85 0.15 -13.55
N PHE A 83 6.17 -0.07 -14.66
CA PHE A 83 5.97 -1.40 -15.22
C PHE A 83 7.28 -2.15 -15.53
N PRO A 84 8.27 -1.56 -16.20
CA PRO A 84 9.50 -2.31 -16.51
C PRO A 84 10.19 -2.84 -15.27
N THR A 85 10.32 -2.00 -14.23
CA THR A 85 10.94 -2.41 -12.96
C THR A 85 10.06 -3.43 -12.24
N ALA A 86 8.75 -3.20 -12.19
CA ALA A 86 7.82 -4.12 -11.55
C ALA A 86 7.84 -5.50 -12.19
N TYR A 87 7.92 -5.54 -13.51
CA TYR A 87 7.99 -6.81 -14.24
C TYR A 87 9.28 -7.58 -13.91
N ALA A 88 10.41 -6.90 -13.89
CA ALA A 88 11.68 -7.51 -13.51
C ALA A 88 11.63 -8.03 -12.07
N LEU A 89 11.09 -7.24 -11.16
CA LEU A 89 10.94 -7.65 -9.76
C LEU A 89 10.02 -8.87 -9.63
N ALA A 90 8.92 -8.89 -10.37
CA ALA A 90 8.01 -10.04 -10.35
C ALA A 90 8.71 -11.32 -10.80
N CYS A 91 9.53 -11.24 -11.85
CA CYS A 91 10.31 -12.39 -12.33
C CYS A 91 11.33 -12.85 -11.28
N ASN A 92 11.99 -11.90 -10.61
CA ASN A 92 13.06 -12.22 -9.66
C ASN A 92 12.55 -12.68 -8.30
N THR A 93 11.38 -12.20 -7.87
CA THR A 93 10.87 -12.47 -6.52
C THR A 93 9.78 -13.54 -6.50
N HIS A 94 9.23 -13.91 -7.64
CA HIS A 94 8.06 -14.79 -7.78
C HIS A 94 6.82 -14.22 -7.07
N ARG A 95 6.78 -12.88 -6.89
CA ARG A 95 5.60 -12.17 -6.40
C ARG A 95 4.82 -11.62 -7.58
N SER A 96 3.54 -11.30 -7.38
CA SER A 96 2.71 -10.81 -8.47
C SER A 96 3.22 -9.48 -9.00
N LEU A 97 2.93 -9.21 -10.28
CA LEU A 97 3.23 -7.91 -10.88
C LEU A 97 2.58 -6.77 -10.08
N TYR A 98 1.36 -6.99 -9.61
CA TYR A 98 0.59 -5.98 -8.87
C TYR A 98 1.28 -5.60 -7.56
N ASP A 99 1.74 -6.59 -6.79
CA ASP A 99 2.50 -6.35 -5.57
C ASP A 99 3.82 -5.65 -5.88
N CYS A 100 4.45 -6.02 -6.98
CA CYS A 100 5.73 -5.46 -7.38
C CYS A 100 5.64 -4.03 -7.92
N LEU A 101 4.45 -3.55 -8.29
CA LEU A 101 4.27 -2.13 -8.62
C LEU A 101 4.58 -1.24 -7.41
N TYR A 102 4.17 -1.66 -6.23
CA TYR A 102 4.47 -0.91 -5.00
C TYR A 102 5.97 -0.94 -4.69
N LEU A 103 6.59 -2.10 -4.85
CA LEU A 103 8.03 -2.24 -4.61
C LEU A 103 8.84 -1.43 -5.64
N ALA A 104 8.43 -1.45 -6.90
CA ALA A 104 9.05 -0.66 -7.95
C ALA A 104 8.96 0.84 -7.65
N LEU A 105 7.84 1.28 -7.11
CA LEU A 105 7.68 2.68 -6.72
C LEU A 105 8.63 3.03 -5.57
N ALA A 106 8.78 2.15 -4.58
CA ALA A 106 9.72 2.37 -3.49
C ALA A 106 11.16 2.56 -4.03
N GLU A 107 11.56 1.75 -5.01
CA GLU A 107 12.85 1.93 -5.68
C GLU A 107 12.93 3.29 -6.39
N ALA A 108 11.88 3.65 -7.12
CA ALA A 108 11.87 4.88 -7.93
C ALA A 108 11.97 6.15 -7.07
N VAL A 109 11.37 6.17 -5.89
CA VAL A 109 11.38 7.34 -5.02
C VAL A 109 12.46 7.26 -3.93
N ASP A 110 13.26 6.21 -3.96
CA ASP A 110 14.25 5.92 -2.91
C ASP A 110 13.58 5.93 -1.53
N GLY A 111 12.47 5.23 -1.44
CA GLY A 111 11.67 5.13 -0.23
C GLY A 111 11.51 3.68 0.22
N THR A 112 10.57 3.47 1.12
CA THR A 112 10.29 2.15 1.70
C THR A 112 8.80 1.86 1.59
N MET A 113 8.46 0.65 1.15
CA MET A 113 7.09 0.19 1.07
C MET A 113 6.63 -0.32 2.43
N ILE A 114 5.54 0.23 2.93
CA ILE A 114 4.90 -0.26 4.16
C ILE A 114 3.80 -1.22 3.73
N THR A 115 3.81 -2.42 4.31
CA THR A 115 2.81 -3.43 3.98
C THR A 115 2.22 -4.06 5.24
N ALA A 116 0.97 -4.46 5.16
CA ALA A 116 0.29 -5.29 6.15
C ALA A 116 0.04 -6.70 5.62
N ASP A 117 0.58 -7.02 4.45
CA ASP A 117 0.54 -8.38 3.89
C ASP A 117 1.74 -9.16 4.42
N ARG A 118 1.49 -10.02 5.40
CA ARG A 118 2.56 -10.75 6.08
C ARG A 118 3.33 -11.67 5.15
N LYS A 119 2.65 -12.34 4.23
CA LYS A 119 3.29 -13.24 3.28
C LYS A 119 4.27 -12.49 2.39
N PHE A 120 3.86 -11.33 1.88
CA PHE A 120 4.71 -10.50 1.05
C PHE A 120 5.94 -10.03 1.84
N TYR A 121 5.72 -9.52 3.04
CA TYR A 121 6.81 -9.03 3.87
C TYR A 121 7.83 -10.13 4.16
N VAL A 122 7.38 -11.28 4.64
CA VAL A 122 8.26 -12.40 5.00
C VAL A 122 9.05 -12.88 3.79
N ALA A 123 8.43 -12.90 2.62
CA ALA A 123 9.08 -13.37 1.39
C ALA A 123 10.26 -12.47 0.97
N LEU A 124 10.26 -11.20 1.34
CA LEU A 124 11.26 -10.24 0.87
C LEU A 124 12.18 -9.71 1.96
N ALA A 125 11.80 -9.82 3.25
CA ALA A 125 12.49 -9.15 4.34
C ALA A 125 13.98 -9.52 4.46
N ASP A 126 14.32 -10.78 4.25
CA ASP A 126 15.70 -11.28 4.41
C ASP A 126 16.49 -11.30 3.10
N GLY A 127 15.88 -10.87 2.00
CA GLY A 127 16.52 -10.92 0.68
C GLY A 127 17.07 -9.58 0.22
N ALA A 128 17.39 -9.52 -1.06
CA ALA A 128 17.98 -8.34 -1.69
C ALA A 128 17.12 -7.08 -1.57
N TYR A 129 15.80 -7.24 -1.44
CA TYR A 129 14.86 -6.13 -1.39
C TYR A 129 14.38 -5.83 0.03
N GLY A 130 14.96 -6.47 1.05
CA GLY A 130 14.50 -6.35 2.43
C GLY A 130 14.50 -4.92 2.96
N ARG A 131 15.47 -4.10 2.55
CA ARG A 131 15.54 -2.70 2.97
C ARG A 131 14.44 -1.82 2.36
N ARG A 132 13.74 -2.34 1.36
CA ARG A 132 12.66 -1.60 0.68
C ARG A 132 11.28 -1.96 1.19
N VAL A 133 11.17 -2.88 2.15
CA VAL A 133 9.88 -3.28 2.73
C VAL A 133 9.93 -3.09 4.24
N LEU A 134 8.81 -2.63 4.79
CA LEU A 134 8.66 -2.43 6.23
C LEU A 134 7.32 -3.00 6.65
N TRP A 135 7.35 -3.84 7.69
CA TRP A 135 6.12 -4.34 8.27
C TRP A 135 5.38 -3.20 8.97
N VAL A 136 4.07 -3.11 8.77
CA VAL A 136 3.27 -1.97 9.24
C VAL A 136 3.44 -1.69 10.74
N GLU A 137 3.57 -2.72 11.56
CA GLU A 137 3.75 -2.54 13.01
C GLU A 137 5.14 -2.03 13.38
N ASP A 138 6.09 -2.12 12.48
CA ASP A 138 7.46 -1.67 12.71
C ASP A 138 7.67 -0.19 12.36
N LEU A 139 6.63 0.49 11.91
CA LEU A 139 6.72 1.92 11.62
C LEU A 139 7.04 2.68 12.90
N PRO A 140 8.07 3.55 12.90
CA PRO A 140 8.43 4.29 14.10
C PRO A 140 7.27 5.12 14.63
N ARG A 141 7.09 5.10 15.96
CA ARG A 141 6.08 5.95 16.59
C ARG A 141 6.59 7.38 16.60
N SER A 142 5.68 8.33 16.36
CA SER A 142 6.01 9.75 16.47
C SER A 142 6.35 10.07 17.91
N MET A 143 7.35 10.88 18.07
CA MET A 143 7.71 11.36 19.40
C MET A 143 7.11 12.72 19.65
#